data_5ceb44b244fd7ec97f342e1757974369
#
_entry.id   5ceb44b244fd7ec97f342e1757974369
#
_cell.length_a   1.000
_cell.length_b   1.000
_cell.length_c   1.000
_cell.angle_alpha   90.00
_cell.angle_beta   90.00
_cell.angle_gamma   90.00
#
_symmetry.space_group_name_H-M   'P 1'
#
loop_
_entity.id
_entity.type
_entity.pdbx_description
1 polymer ?
#
loop_
_entity_poly.entity_id
_entity_poly.type
_entity_poly.pdbx_seq_one_letter_code
_entity_poly.pdbx_strand_id
1 'polypeptide(L)'
;MNLEQIYRRVWDSLAAAVREDDHPFKVMQAATIGLDGCPNVRTVLLRSVSEQENLLTFHTDLRSPKVAELSREPRVALVGVDTVRNLQVRVTGQTRIVRDGQARLDAWRTSPDHDLVVYRTHVAPGTPISQADNALDGTRDAPGPDQGLKHFCVVEVHPTSLDWLEHVTVDRQQRARFVRQDHIWLRSWIAP
;
A
#
# COMPACT_ATOMS: atom_id res chain seq x y z
N MET A 1 -1.33 22.55 15.54
CA MET A 1 -0.72 22.59 14.18
C MET A 1 -1.68 23.26 13.22
N ASN A 2 -1.21 23.91 12.16
CA ASN A 2 -2.03 24.38 11.05
C ASN A 2 -2.11 23.32 9.94
N LEU A 3 -2.99 23.53 8.95
CA LEU A 3 -3.22 22.57 7.86
C LEU A 3 -1.96 22.26 7.02
N GLU A 4 -1.08 23.26 6.83
CA GLU A 4 0.20 23.09 6.11
C GLU A 4 1.13 22.14 6.87
N GLN A 5 1.25 22.32 8.18
CA GLN A 5 2.07 21.47 9.04
C GLN A 5 1.55 20.04 9.08
N ILE A 6 0.21 19.84 9.10
CA ILE A 6 -0.39 18.50 9.05
C ILE A 6 -0.13 17.85 7.70
N TYR A 7 -0.30 18.58 6.61
CA TYR A 7 -0.02 18.07 5.28
C TYR A 7 1.41 17.51 5.14
N ARG A 8 2.40 18.32 5.56
CA ARG A 8 3.80 17.87 5.58
C ARG A 8 3.99 16.64 6.47
N ARG A 9 3.41 16.66 7.67
CA ARG A 9 3.51 15.53 8.61
C ARG A 9 2.91 14.23 8.05
N VAL A 10 1.85 14.30 7.25
CA VAL A 10 1.31 13.11 6.55
C VAL A 10 2.35 12.52 5.62
N TRP A 11 2.95 13.34 4.73
CA TRP A 11 3.94 12.86 3.78
C TRP A 11 5.23 12.40 4.46
N ASP A 12 5.71 13.14 5.46
CA ASP A 12 6.89 12.76 6.26
C ASP A 12 6.68 11.42 6.97
N SER A 13 5.50 11.20 7.56
CA SER A 13 5.18 9.94 8.23
C SER A 13 5.09 8.77 7.25
N LEU A 14 4.48 8.96 6.09
CA LEU A 14 4.44 7.94 5.05
C LEU A 14 5.85 7.64 4.50
N ALA A 15 6.69 8.65 4.32
CA ALA A 15 8.08 8.47 3.88
C ALA A 15 8.94 7.80 4.95
N ALA A 16 8.74 8.11 6.24
CA ALA A 16 9.40 7.44 7.36
C ALA A 16 9.03 5.94 7.39
N ALA A 17 7.77 5.61 7.11
CA ALA A 17 7.29 4.22 7.09
C ALA A 17 8.02 3.32 6.10
N VAL A 18 8.61 3.86 5.06
CA VAL A 18 9.43 3.09 4.11
C VAL A 18 10.83 2.80 4.67
N ARG A 19 11.39 3.74 5.44
CA ARG A 19 12.76 3.66 5.95
C ARG A 19 12.88 2.91 7.29
N GLU A 20 11.83 2.96 8.10
CA GLU A 20 11.81 2.45 9.47
C GLU A 20 10.95 1.18 9.53
N ASP A 21 11.55 0.05 9.91
CA ASP A 21 10.85 -1.24 9.87
C ASP A 21 9.69 -1.32 10.86
N ASP A 22 9.80 -0.68 12.02
CA ASP A 22 8.77 -0.66 13.07
C ASP A 22 7.77 0.49 12.93
N HIS A 23 7.82 1.26 11.83
CA HIS A 23 6.91 2.38 11.67
C HIS A 23 5.46 1.91 11.49
N PRO A 24 4.47 2.48 12.23
CA PRO A 24 3.08 2.01 12.21
C PRO A 24 2.43 2.01 10.82
N PHE A 25 2.86 2.90 9.92
CA PHE A 25 2.32 2.98 8.56
C PHE A 25 3.07 2.12 7.54
N LYS A 26 4.08 1.35 7.96
CA LYS A 26 4.74 0.36 7.10
C LYS A 26 3.74 -0.66 6.55
N VAL A 27 2.83 -1.10 7.41
CA VAL A 27 1.74 -2.02 7.10
C VAL A 27 0.43 -1.24 7.06
N MET A 28 -0.19 -1.15 5.89
CA MET A 28 -1.47 -0.46 5.71
C MET A 28 -2.56 -1.47 5.30
N GLN A 29 -3.81 -1.19 5.67
CA GLN A 29 -4.97 -1.90 5.14
C GLN A 29 -5.36 -1.27 3.80
N ALA A 30 -5.47 -2.10 2.77
CA ALA A 30 -5.88 -1.70 1.43
C ALA A 30 -7.28 -2.25 1.12
N ALA A 31 -8.20 -1.34 0.81
CA ALA A 31 -9.55 -1.67 0.38
C ALA A 31 -9.69 -1.49 -1.14
N THR A 32 -10.26 -2.50 -1.79
CA THR A 32 -10.56 -2.52 -3.23
C THR A 32 -12.00 -2.98 -3.45
N ILE A 33 -12.52 -2.81 -4.66
CA ILE A 33 -13.81 -3.34 -5.05
C ILE A 33 -13.61 -4.71 -5.70
N GLY A 34 -14.19 -5.73 -5.09
CA GLY A 34 -14.18 -7.10 -5.60
C GLY A 34 -14.85 -7.24 -6.96
N LEU A 35 -14.53 -8.30 -7.69
CA LEU A 35 -15.14 -8.58 -8.99
C LEU A 35 -16.66 -8.80 -8.90
N ASP A 36 -17.14 -9.16 -7.72
CA ASP A 36 -18.58 -9.28 -7.36
C ASP A 36 -19.21 -7.95 -6.92
N GLY A 37 -18.41 -6.87 -6.85
CA GLY A 37 -18.84 -5.56 -6.36
C GLY A 37 -18.75 -5.37 -4.85
N CYS A 38 -18.40 -6.41 -4.08
CA CYS A 38 -18.22 -6.30 -2.65
C CYS A 38 -16.88 -5.64 -2.29
N PRO A 39 -16.79 -4.88 -1.18
CA PRO A 39 -15.53 -4.35 -0.72
C PRO A 39 -14.64 -5.47 -0.15
N ASN A 40 -13.38 -5.50 -0.59
CA ASN A 40 -12.36 -6.41 -0.08
C ASN A 40 -11.26 -5.63 0.64
N VAL A 41 -10.79 -6.16 1.77
CA VAL A 41 -9.71 -5.53 2.57
C VAL A 41 -8.60 -6.54 2.82
N ARG A 42 -7.35 -6.11 2.71
CA ARG A 42 -6.14 -6.88 3.08
C ARG A 42 -5.02 -5.94 3.47
N THR A 43 -3.98 -6.49 4.08
CA THR A 43 -2.77 -5.74 4.36
C THR A 43 -1.87 -5.63 3.14
N VAL A 44 -1.18 -4.50 3.02
CA VAL A 44 -0.10 -4.25 2.06
C VAL A 44 1.07 -3.59 2.78
N LEU A 45 2.29 -3.85 2.30
CA LEU A 45 3.49 -3.19 2.80
C LEU A 45 3.84 -2.01 1.89
N LEU A 46 3.96 -0.82 2.48
CA LEU A 46 4.40 0.37 1.78
C LEU A 46 5.88 0.22 1.41
N ARG A 47 6.21 0.45 0.13
CA ARG A 47 7.56 0.22 -0.41
C ARG A 47 8.26 1.47 -0.88
N SER A 48 7.52 2.43 -1.39
CA SER A 48 8.06 3.73 -1.81
C SER A 48 7.02 4.81 -1.60
N VAL A 49 7.49 6.00 -1.29
CA VAL A 49 6.67 7.21 -1.12
C VAL A 49 7.40 8.39 -1.72
N SER A 50 6.73 9.14 -2.58
CA SER A 50 7.20 10.39 -3.17
C SER A 50 6.09 11.43 -3.15
N GLU A 51 6.23 12.46 -2.31
CA GLU A 51 5.31 13.61 -2.33
C GLU A 51 5.40 14.36 -3.66
N GLN A 52 6.61 14.55 -4.17
CA GLN A 52 6.87 15.28 -5.41
C GLN A 52 6.16 14.64 -6.61
N GLU A 53 6.17 13.31 -6.68
CA GLU A 53 5.53 12.54 -7.75
C GLU A 53 4.07 12.23 -7.43
N ASN A 54 3.61 12.55 -6.22
CA ASN A 54 2.29 12.15 -5.70
C ASN A 54 2.07 10.65 -5.83
N LEU A 55 2.99 9.88 -5.25
CA LEU A 55 3.08 8.44 -5.48
C LEU A 55 3.37 7.68 -4.18
N LEU A 56 2.62 6.61 -3.97
CA LEU A 56 2.95 5.54 -3.04
C LEU A 56 3.03 4.22 -3.82
N THR A 57 3.88 3.29 -3.39
CA THR A 57 3.92 1.97 -4.02
C THR A 57 3.85 0.84 -3.00
N PHE A 58 3.28 -0.27 -3.42
CA PHE A 58 3.40 -1.57 -2.76
C PHE A 58 3.62 -2.67 -3.79
N HIS A 59 4.18 -3.80 -3.35
CA HIS A 59 4.45 -4.94 -4.23
C HIS A 59 3.39 -6.01 -4.04
N THR A 60 3.07 -6.75 -5.11
CA THR A 60 2.13 -7.87 -5.03
C THR A 60 2.39 -8.89 -6.14
N ASP A 61 1.74 -10.04 -5.99
CA ASP A 61 1.73 -11.10 -7.01
C ASP A 61 0.69 -10.81 -8.08
N LEU A 62 1.07 -10.88 -9.34
CA LEU A 62 0.20 -10.69 -10.50
C LEU A 62 -1.02 -11.62 -10.51
N ARG A 63 -0.91 -12.79 -9.88
CA ARG A 63 -1.97 -13.80 -9.77
C ARG A 63 -2.94 -13.51 -8.61
N SER A 64 -2.61 -12.55 -7.74
CA SER A 64 -3.44 -12.22 -6.57
C SER A 64 -4.78 -11.61 -7.00
N PRO A 65 -5.90 -11.96 -6.33
CA PRO A 65 -7.22 -11.40 -6.61
C PRO A 65 -7.26 -9.87 -6.69
N LYS A 66 -6.48 -9.18 -5.81
CA LYS A 66 -6.43 -7.72 -5.82
C LYS A 66 -5.93 -7.11 -7.14
N VAL A 67 -5.13 -7.86 -7.90
CA VAL A 67 -4.63 -7.40 -9.21
C VAL A 67 -5.77 -7.40 -10.25
N ALA A 68 -6.63 -8.42 -10.24
CA ALA A 68 -7.81 -8.45 -11.09
C ALA A 68 -8.81 -7.35 -10.69
N GLU A 69 -9.02 -7.17 -9.38
CA GLU A 69 -9.88 -6.12 -8.80
C GLU A 69 -9.43 -4.72 -9.25
N LEU A 70 -8.14 -4.39 -9.04
CA LEU A 70 -7.56 -3.09 -9.40
C LEU A 70 -7.43 -2.88 -10.91
N SER A 71 -7.33 -3.96 -11.71
CA SER A 71 -7.36 -3.87 -13.18
C SER A 71 -8.74 -3.50 -13.71
N ARG A 72 -9.80 -3.92 -13.02
CA ARG A 72 -11.19 -3.60 -13.37
C ARG A 72 -11.62 -2.25 -12.80
N GLU A 73 -11.28 -2.00 -11.54
CA GLU A 73 -11.63 -0.79 -10.80
C GLU A 73 -10.37 -0.26 -10.10
N PRO A 74 -9.72 0.77 -10.65
CA PRO A 74 -8.42 1.22 -10.17
C PRO A 74 -8.48 2.02 -8.86
N ARG A 75 -9.66 2.31 -8.33
CA ARG A 75 -9.80 3.05 -7.07
C ARG A 75 -9.39 2.18 -5.89
N VAL A 76 -8.63 2.78 -4.98
CA VAL A 76 -8.15 2.14 -3.75
C VAL A 76 -8.27 3.11 -2.57
N ALA A 77 -8.51 2.54 -1.39
CA ALA A 77 -8.33 3.26 -0.14
C ALA A 77 -7.31 2.53 0.73
N LEU A 78 -6.37 3.27 1.28
CA LEU A 78 -5.38 2.78 2.23
C LEU A 78 -5.64 3.41 3.59
N VAL A 79 -5.46 2.62 4.66
CA VAL A 79 -5.53 3.10 6.05
C VAL A 79 -4.30 2.63 6.81
N GLY A 80 -3.61 3.57 7.45
CA GLY A 80 -2.58 3.33 8.44
C GLY A 80 -3.02 3.87 9.80
N VAL A 81 -2.73 3.13 10.87
CA VAL A 81 -3.07 3.51 12.24
C VAL A 81 -1.84 3.44 13.13
N ASP A 82 -1.54 4.53 13.81
CA ASP A 82 -0.56 4.60 14.89
C ASP A 82 -1.30 4.63 16.23
N THR A 83 -1.36 3.49 16.89
CA THR A 83 -2.06 3.33 18.17
C THR A 83 -1.35 4.01 19.32
N VAL A 84 -0.04 4.24 19.22
CA VAL A 84 0.74 4.91 20.26
C VAL A 84 0.48 6.42 20.25
N ARG A 85 0.40 7.00 19.05
CA ARG A 85 0.11 8.43 18.86
C ARG A 85 -1.38 8.73 18.70
N ASN A 86 -2.23 7.70 18.72
CA ASN A 86 -3.67 7.81 18.44
C ASN A 86 -3.96 8.54 17.12
N LEU A 87 -3.25 8.15 16.09
CA LEU A 87 -3.25 8.79 14.79
C LEU A 87 -3.69 7.82 13.70
N GLN A 88 -4.59 8.29 12.83
CA GLN A 88 -4.97 7.59 11.62
C GLN A 88 -4.68 8.44 10.39
N VAL A 89 -4.09 7.83 9.38
CA VAL A 89 -3.96 8.38 8.03
C VAL A 89 -4.75 7.53 7.07
N ARG A 90 -5.62 8.15 6.25
CA ARG A 90 -6.28 7.50 5.12
C ARG A 90 -5.83 8.14 3.83
N VAL A 91 -5.58 7.31 2.85
CA VAL A 91 -5.23 7.71 1.48
C VAL A 91 -6.26 7.11 0.55
N THR A 92 -6.93 7.91 -0.25
CA THR A 92 -7.70 7.39 -1.39
C THR A 92 -7.03 7.84 -2.68
N GLY A 93 -7.06 7.00 -3.69
CA GLY A 93 -6.39 7.29 -4.94
C GLY A 93 -6.75 6.31 -6.06
N GLN A 94 -6.07 6.48 -7.17
CA GLN A 94 -6.14 5.57 -8.31
C GLN A 94 -4.84 4.80 -8.42
N THR A 95 -4.93 3.56 -8.89
CA THR A 95 -3.78 2.69 -9.04
C THR A 95 -3.38 2.49 -10.49
N ARG A 96 -2.09 2.26 -10.68
CA ARG A 96 -1.51 1.72 -11.91
C ARG A 96 -0.70 0.47 -11.57
N ILE A 97 -0.93 -0.63 -12.29
CA ILE A 97 -0.19 -1.88 -12.09
C ILE A 97 0.96 -1.91 -13.07
N VAL A 98 2.20 -1.87 -12.55
CA VAL A 98 3.44 -1.94 -13.33
C VAL A 98 3.84 -3.42 -13.45
N ARG A 99 3.57 -3.98 -14.63
CA ARG A 99 3.77 -5.42 -14.93
C ARG A 99 5.09 -5.71 -15.62
N ASP A 100 5.75 -4.69 -16.15
CA ASP A 100 6.98 -4.76 -16.93
C ASP A 100 7.82 -3.47 -16.80
N GLY A 101 8.91 -3.39 -17.52
CA GLY A 101 9.77 -2.20 -17.57
C GLY A 101 10.80 -2.10 -16.43
N GLN A 102 11.63 -1.04 -16.51
CA GLN A 102 12.79 -0.87 -15.64
C GLN A 102 12.38 -0.69 -14.16
N ALA A 103 11.35 0.10 -13.89
CA ALA A 103 10.89 0.36 -12.52
C ALA A 103 10.52 -0.93 -11.76
N ARG A 104 9.88 -1.89 -12.44
CA ARG A 104 9.58 -3.21 -11.87
C ARG A 104 10.85 -4.03 -11.61
N LEU A 105 11.80 -4.01 -12.54
CA LEU A 105 13.08 -4.72 -12.39
C LEU A 105 13.91 -4.14 -11.24
N ASP A 106 13.94 -2.84 -11.10
CA ASP A 106 14.65 -2.17 -10.01
C ASP A 106 13.99 -2.48 -8.66
N ALA A 107 12.65 -2.44 -8.60
CA ALA A 107 11.91 -2.83 -7.41
C ALA A 107 12.18 -4.29 -7.00
N TRP A 108 12.25 -5.21 -7.96
CA TRP A 108 12.62 -6.61 -7.72
C TRP A 108 14.03 -6.72 -7.15
N ARG A 109 15.02 -6.11 -7.79
CA ARG A 109 16.44 -6.20 -7.42
C ARG A 109 16.76 -5.56 -6.07
N THR A 110 16.03 -4.53 -5.68
CA THR A 110 16.21 -3.84 -4.39
C THR A 110 15.39 -4.45 -3.25
N SER A 111 14.49 -5.38 -3.55
CA SER A 111 13.70 -6.08 -2.54
C SER A 111 14.55 -7.12 -1.81
N PRO A 112 14.44 -7.24 -0.47
CA PRO A 112 15.10 -8.29 0.30
C PRO A 112 14.64 -9.69 -0.16
N ASP A 113 15.56 -10.65 -0.14
CA ASP A 113 15.31 -12.00 -0.66
C ASP A 113 14.15 -12.72 0.06
N HIS A 114 14.03 -12.49 1.38
CA HIS A 114 12.95 -13.06 2.19
C HIS A 114 11.56 -12.53 1.79
N ASP A 115 11.45 -11.32 1.24
CA ASP A 115 10.20 -10.77 0.73
C ASP A 115 9.84 -11.36 -0.65
N LEU A 116 10.84 -11.87 -1.38
CA LEU A 116 10.66 -12.39 -2.74
C LEU A 116 10.22 -13.87 -2.77
N VAL A 117 10.38 -14.59 -1.66
CA VAL A 117 10.02 -16.02 -1.56
C VAL A 117 8.57 -16.28 -1.96
N VAL A 118 7.65 -15.40 -1.56
CA VAL A 118 6.20 -15.56 -1.82
C VAL A 118 5.85 -15.54 -3.31
N TYR A 119 6.67 -14.92 -4.16
CA TYR A 119 6.46 -14.87 -5.61
C TYR A 119 6.96 -16.13 -6.34
N ARG A 120 7.74 -16.98 -5.65
CA ARG A 120 8.32 -18.22 -6.20
C ARG A 120 7.37 -19.40 -6.09
N THR A 121 6.26 -19.27 -5.39
CA THR A 121 5.27 -20.32 -5.18
C THR A 121 4.60 -20.74 -6.49
N HIS A 122 4.33 -22.03 -6.65
CA HIS A 122 3.53 -22.55 -7.77
C HIS A 122 2.06 -22.19 -7.62
N VAL A 123 1.59 -22.08 -6.37
CA VAL A 123 0.19 -21.79 -6.04
C VAL A 123 -0.04 -20.28 -6.03
N ALA A 124 -1.07 -19.82 -6.72
CA ALA A 124 -1.44 -18.41 -6.72
C ALA A 124 -2.01 -17.99 -5.35
N PRO A 125 -1.77 -16.77 -4.87
CA PRO A 125 -2.38 -16.26 -3.64
C PRO A 125 -3.91 -16.37 -3.67
N GLY A 126 -4.50 -16.87 -2.58
CA GLY A 126 -5.95 -17.06 -2.45
C GLY A 126 -6.49 -18.37 -3.03
N THR A 127 -5.63 -19.23 -3.60
CA THR A 127 -6.04 -20.56 -4.06
C THR A 127 -6.29 -21.47 -2.85
N PRO A 128 -7.42 -22.22 -2.81
CA PRO A 128 -7.63 -23.24 -1.80
C PRO A 128 -6.56 -24.33 -1.86
N ILE A 129 -6.01 -24.68 -0.71
CA ILE A 129 -5.00 -25.73 -0.55
C ILE A 129 -5.46 -26.72 0.52
N SER A 130 -4.99 -27.96 0.44
CA SER A 130 -5.38 -29.02 1.39
C SER A 130 -4.70 -28.88 2.75
N GLN A 131 -3.48 -28.35 2.80
CA GLN A 131 -2.69 -28.13 4.02
C GLN A 131 -1.89 -26.85 3.91
N ALA A 132 -1.70 -26.12 5.01
CA ALA A 132 -0.99 -24.85 5.04
C ALA A 132 0.45 -24.94 4.50
N ASP A 133 1.14 -26.03 4.80
CA ASP A 133 2.53 -26.25 4.37
C ASP A 133 2.68 -26.34 2.84
N ASN A 134 1.63 -26.72 2.13
CA ASN A 134 1.64 -26.80 0.66
C ASN A 134 1.70 -25.41 -0.01
N ALA A 135 1.43 -24.35 0.73
CA ALA A 135 1.51 -22.98 0.19
C ALA A 135 2.92 -22.61 -0.29
N LEU A 136 3.94 -23.17 0.36
CA LEU A 136 5.35 -22.89 0.08
C LEU A 136 6.09 -24.05 -0.57
N ASP A 137 5.38 -25.07 -1.02
CA ASP A 137 5.99 -26.19 -1.74
C ASP A 137 6.70 -25.70 -3.01
N GLY A 138 7.92 -26.21 -3.24
CA GLY A 138 8.77 -25.83 -4.36
C GLY A 138 9.54 -24.51 -4.19
N THR A 139 9.36 -23.79 -3.07
CA THR A 139 10.15 -22.55 -2.78
C THR A 139 11.46 -22.83 -2.05
N ARG A 140 11.59 -24.01 -1.45
CA ARG A 140 12.73 -24.41 -0.59
C ARG A 140 13.96 -24.84 -1.37
N ASP A 141 13.78 -25.33 -2.61
CA ASP A 141 14.88 -25.67 -3.49
C ASP A 141 15.40 -24.36 -4.09
N ALA A 142 16.56 -23.89 -3.61
CA ALA A 142 17.17 -22.60 -3.93
C ALA A 142 16.93 -22.17 -5.40
N PRO A 143 15.84 -21.49 -5.69
CA PRO A 143 15.54 -21.05 -7.05
C PRO A 143 16.48 -19.93 -7.42
N GLY A 144 16.85 -19.83 -8.69
CA GLY A 144 17.65 -18.73 -9.19
C GLY A 144 17.01 -17.37 -8.84
N PRO A 145 17.82 -16.30 -8.78
CA PRO A 145 17.39 -14.97 -8.30
C PRO A 145 16.18 -14.40 -9.06
N ASP A 146 15.96 -14.84 -10.29
CA ASP A 146 14.84 -14.37 -11.12
C ASP A 146 13.59 -15.26 -11.06
N GLN A 147 13.65 -16.38 -10.32
CA GLN A 147 12.46 -17.19 -10.10
C GLN A 147 11.45 -16.43 -9.26
N GLY A 148 10.26 -16.27 -9.79
CA GLY A 148 9.21 -15.45 -9.16
C GLY A 148 9.06 -14.07 -9.78
N LEU A 149 10.07 -13.51 -10.45
CA LEU A 149 9.94 -12.24 -11.14
C LEU A 149 8.71 -12.21 -12.07
N LYS A 150 8.42 -13.28 -12.79
CA LYS A 150 7.24 -13.38 -13.66
C LYS A 150 5.90 -13.14 -12.94
N HIS A 151 5.85 -13.33 -11.63
CA HIS A 151 4.66 -13.12 -10.81
C HIS A 151 4.66 -11.81 -10.04
N PHE A 152 5.81 -11.14 -9.96
CA PHE A 152 5.96 -9.88 -9.24
C PHE A 152 5.39 -8.71 -10.03
N CYS A 153 4.73 -7.77 -9.34
CA CYS A 153 4.41 -6.46 -9.89
C CYS A 153 4.45 -5.38 -8.82
N VAL A 154 4.62 -4.16 -9.27
CA VAL A 154 4.49 -2.95 -8.45
C VAL A 154 3.10 -2.36 -8.69
N VAL A 155 2.40 -2.04 -7.61
CA VAL A 155 1.18 -1.24 -7.66
C VAL A 155 1.53 0.16 -7.24
N GLU A 156 1.39 1.09 -8.15
CA GLU A 156 1.46 2.52 -7.89
C GLU A 156 0.10 3.02 -7.46
N VAL A 157 0.09 3.83 -6.42
CA VAL A 157 -1.09 4.54 -5.91
C VAL A 157 -0.84 6.03 -6.08
N HIS A 158 -1.70 6.70 -6.84
CA HIS A 158 -1.70 8.13 -7.01
C HIS A 158 -2.79 8.75 -6.14
N PRO A 159 -2.43 9.33 -4.97
CA PRO A 159 -3.40 9.90 -4.06
C PRO A 159 -4.24 11.02 -4.69
N THR A 160 -5.54 10.93 -4.49
CA THR A 160 -6.51 11.99 -4.81
C THR A 160 -7.06 12.65 -3.54
N SER A 161 -6.97 11.96 -2.39
CA SER A 161 -7.32 12.52 -1.10
C SER A 161 -6.45 11.92 0.01
N LEU A 162 -6.09 12.77 0.97
CA LEU A 162 -5.47 12.38 2.24
C LEU A 162 -6.38 12.85 3.37
N ASP A 163 -6.53 12.03 4.40
CA ASP A 163 -7.35 12.32 5.57
C ASP A 163 -6.52 12.00 6.82
N TRP A 164 -6.38 12.96 7.70
CA TRP A 164 -5.66 12.89 8.96
C TRP A 164 -6.62 13.01 10.11
N LEU A 165 -6.62 12.04 11.01
CA LEU A 165 -7.39 12.05 12.25
C LEU A 165 -6.45 11.79 13.43
N GLU A 166 -6.39 12.71 14.38
CA GLU A 166 -5.58 12.59 15.59
C GLU A 166 -6.44 12.82 16.84
N HIS A 167 -6.35 11.90 17.77
CA HIS A 167 -6.94 12.06 19.11
C HIS A 167 -5.89 12.72 20.01
N VAL A 168 -5.98 14.04 20.16
CA VAL A 168 -5.00 14.83 20.92
C VAL A 168 -5.17 14.63 22.44
N THR A 169 -6.42 14.56 22.90
CA THR A 169 -6.83 14.20 24.27
C THR A 169 -8.13 13.41 24.21
N VAL A 170 -8.61 12.90 25.34
CA VAL A 170 -9.89 12.15 25.43
C VAL A 170 -11.05 12.96 24.82
N ASP A 171 -11.06 14.27 25.02
CA ASP A 171 -12.15 15.16 24.60
C ASP A 171 -11.80 16.00 23.35
N ARG A 172 -10.62 15.81 22.76
CA ARG A 172 -10.16 16.63 21.64
C ARG A 172 -9.63 15.80 20.51
N GLN A 173 -10.38 15.80 19.42
CA GLN A 173 -9.98 15.23 18.14
C GLN A 173 -9.73 16.35 17.13
N GLN A 174 -8.77 16.12 16.24
CA GLN A 174 -8.51 16.99 15.11
C GLN A 174 -8.53 16.15 13.83
N ARG A 175 -9.27 16.62 12.83
CA ARG A 175 -9.35 15.95 11.54
C ARG A 175 -9.17 16.95 10.40
N ALA A 176 -8.22 16.65 9.52
CA ALA A 176 -7.94 17.43 8.35
C ALA A 176 -8.11 16.57 7.09
N ARG A 177 -8.61 17.17 6.03
CA ARG A 177 -8.73 16.55 4.72
C ARG A 177 -8.02 17.37 3.68
N PHE A 178 -7.31 16.69 2.80
CA PHE A 178 -6.60 17.23 1.66
C PHE A 178 -7.18 16.57 0.41
N VAL A 179 -7.64 17.35 -0.55
CA VAL A 179 -8.22 16.84 -1.81
C VAL A 179 -7.43 17.44 -2.96
N ARG A 180 -6.98 16.58 -3.87
CA ARG A 180 -6.21 17.00 -5.04
C ARG A 180 -7.13 17.40 -6.18
N GLN A 181 -6.98 18.64 -6.65
CA GLN A 181 -7.65 19.18 -7.84
C GLN A 181 -6.60 19.88 -8.70
N ASP A 182 -6.56 19.58 -9.97
CA ASP A 182 -5.67 20.23 -10.96
C ASP A 182 -4.22 20.37 -10.47
N HIS A 183 -3.68 19.28 -9.88
CA HIS A 183 -2.33 19.20 -9.30
C HIS A 183 -2.12 20.01 -8.00
N ILE A 184 -3.14 20.68 -7.47
CA ILE A 184 -3.09 21.44 -6.22
C ILE A 184 -3.82 20.68 -5.12
N TRP A 185 -3.30 20.75 -3.89
CA TRP A 185 -3.93 20.19 -2.71
C TRP A 185 -4.77 21.25 -1.99
N LEU A 186 -6.10 21.12 -2.10
CA LEU A 186 -7.05 21.87 -1.28
C LEU A 186 -7.08 21.28 0.12
N ARG A 187 -7.07 22.13 1.14
CA ARG A 187 -6.90 21.76 2.54
C ARG A 187 -8.08 22.26 3.37
N SER A 188 -8.64 21.41 4.21
CA SER A 188 -9.77 21.78 5.06
C SER A 188 -9.72 21.05 6.40
N TRP A 189 -10.17 21.74 7.43
CA TRP A 189 -10.61 21.07 8.65
C TRP A 189 -11.98 20.44 8.40
N ILE A 190 -12.19 19.26 8.92
CA ILE A 190 -13.48 18.58 8.87
C ILE A 190 -13.84 18.05 10.26
N ALA A 191 -15.12 17.87 10.52
CA ALA A 191 -15.57 17.23 11.76
C ALA A 191 -15.01 15.81 11.88
N PRO A 192 -14.57 15.39 13.07
CA PRO A 192 -14.06 14.04 13.31
C PRO A 192 -15.14 12.97 13.09
#